data_941f0d6faea220cb9cb3ca964d8199dc
#
_entry.id   941f0d6faea220cb9cb3ca964d8199dc
#
_cell.length_a   1.000
_cell.length_b   1.000
_cell.length_c   1.000
_cell.angle_alpha   90.00
_cell.angle_beta   90.00
_cell.angle_gamma   90.00
#
_symmetry.space_group_name_H-M   'P 1'
#
loop_
_entity.id
_entity.type
_entity.pdbx_description
1 polymer ?
#
loop_
_entity_poly.entity_id
_entity_poly.type
_entity_poly.pdbx_seq_one_letter_code
_entity_poly.pdbx_strand_id
1 'polypeptide(L)'
;MKKFLTIITITAMVMIAGCVDLDDIYRRLDKQAKELADQGKELATMKALIDAINKKISVVSYTELADKNGYELTMSDGSKITIKHGAKGEQGQKGEQGVQGPKGDQGTPGKDGDANLTITEAGDVVIIVYKGITYNLPKKIISKMILTTAKNVGMAINLSIDAAEADRPDVWIDLNNNALKDEGEAVTKFGSHEPYIMGAQTITVYGKVKTLNCHSNQLTFLDVSNNTALEFLACHSNQLISLNVGKNIALGYLCCYQNKISGSNMTELVNSLPDRKGLTPGVFMVFYTGGEEQNIINAAQAATAKSKNWNIYNSSGIPYTPGS
;
A
#
# COMPACT_ATOMS: atom_id res chain seq x y z
N MET A 1 28.03 18.47 26.93
CA MET A 1 28.96 19.11 27.88
C MET A 1 30.24 18.30 28.08
N LYS A 2 30.26 16.99 28.41
CA LYS A 2 31.51 16.23 28.64
C LYS A 2 32.46 16.20 27.43
N LYS A 3 31.97 16.08 26.20
CA LYS A 3 32.80 16.06 24.96
C LYS A 3 33.40 17.43 24.61
N PHE A 4 32.72 18.54 24.93
CA PHE A 4 33.24 19.88 24.74
C PHE A 4 34.40 20.19 25.70
N LEU A 5 34.34 19.68 26.93
CA LEU A 5 35.41 19.78 27.91
C LEU A 5 36.66 19.00 27.48
N THR A 6 36.49 17.84 26.79
CA THR A 6 37.61 17.04 26.27
C THR A 6 38.37 17.75 25.15
N ILE A 7 37.68 18.52 24.28
CA ILE A 7 38.32 19.30 23.23
C ILE A 7 39.17 20.43 23.82
N ILE A 8 38.66 21.12 24.84
CA ILE A 8 39.38 22.22 25.52
C ILE A 8 40.61 21.68 26.27
N THR A 9 40.53 20.52 26.90
CA THR A 9 41.68 19.90 27.59
C THR A 9 42.77 19.42 26.63
N ILE A 10 42.43 18.94 25.45
CA ILE A 10 43.39 18.53 24.41
C ILE A 10 44.13 19.78 23.87
N THR A 11 43.43 20.89 23.61
CA THR A 11 44.02 22.12 23.13
C THR A 11 44.98 22.75 24.18
N ALA A 12 44.66 22.62 25.47
CA ALA A 12 45.53 23.13 26.55
C ALA A 12 46.79 22.25 26.77
N MET A 13 46.73 20.94 26.54
CA MET A 13 47.91 20.05 26.60
C MET A 13 48.88 20.23 25.44
N VAL A 14 48.41 20.68 24.30
CA VAL A 14 49.22 20.87 23.07
C VAL A 14 50.20 22.03 23.21
N MET A 15 49.92 23.01 24.05
CA MET A 15 50.86 24.14 24.27
C MET A 15 52.05 23.82 25.17
N ILE A 16 52.12 22.64 25.80
CA ILE A 16 53.14 22.29 26.78
C ILE A 16 54.19 21.29 26.23
N ALA A 17 53.91 20.57 25.15
CA ALA A 17 54.79 19.58 24.54
C ALA A 17 55.19 20.00 23.13
N GLY A 18 56.35 20.52 22.93
CA GLY A 18 56.85 21.02 21.66
C GLY A 18 57.18 19.97 20.61
N CYS A 19 56.24 19.14 20.21
CA CYS A 19 56.23 18.32 19.01
C CYS A 19 54.84 17.70 18.84
N VAL A 20 53.83 18.51 18.49
CA VAL A 20 52.51 17.97 18.13
C VAL A 20 52.28 18.23 16.66
N ASP A 21 51.99 17.15 15.92
CA ASP A 21 51.60 17.24 14.51
C ASP A 21 50.20 17.91 14.42
N LEU A 22 50.22 19.18 14.06
CA LEU A 22 48.99 19.98 13.88
C LEU A 22 48.07 19.36 12.80
N ASP A 23 48.64 18.76 11.78
CA ASP A 23 47.86 18.14 10.70
C ASP A 23 47.08 16.92 11.20
N ASP A 24 47.63 16.15 12.15
CA ASP A 24 46.88 15.06 12.79
C ASP A 24 45.73 15.59 13.65
N ILE A 25 45.91 16.69 14.34
CA ILE A 25 44.86 17.33 15.14
C ILE A 25 43.72 17.82 14.22
N TYR A 26 44.05 18.57 13.14
CA TYR A 26 43.04 19.05 12.20
C TYR A 26 42.27 17.88 11.56
N ARG A 27 42.97 16.84 11.12
CA ARG A 27 42.33 15.64 10.58
C ARG A 27 41.37 14.99 11.57
N ARG A 28 41.71 14.88 12.83
CA ARG A 28 40.86 14.33 13.91
C ARG A 28 39.66 15.24 14.20
N LEU A 29 39.84 16.55 14.19
CA LEU A 29 38.76 17.54 14.35
C LEU A 29 37.74 17.43 13.19
N ASP A 30 38.23 17.36 11.96
CA ASP A 30 37.38 17.22 10.78
C ASP A 30 36.59 15.90 10.81
N LYS A 31 37.23 14.80 11.23
CA LYS A 31 36.56 13.52 11.43
C LYS A 31 35.45 13.61 12.47
N GLN A 32 35.75 14.24 13.64
CA GLN A 32 34.73 14.41 14.69
C GLN A 32 33.59 15.34 14.27
N ALA A 33 33.87 16.39 13.50
CA ALA A 33 32.86 17.28 12.96
C ALA A 33 31.90 16.53 12.00
N LYS A 34 32.47 15.68 11.14
CA LYS A 34 31.68 14.84 10.24
C LYS A 34 30.81 13.83 11.00
N GLU A 35 31.38 13.12 11.98
CA GLU A 35 30.63 12.19 12.84
C GLU A 35 29.46 12.88 13.57
N LEU A 36 29.71 14.11 14.10
CA LEU A 36 28.67 14.88 14.76
C LEU A 36 27.56 15.32 13.80
N ALA A 37 27.92 15.70 12.58
CA ALA A 37 26.96 16.06 11.53
C ALA A 37 26.08 14.85 11.13
N ASP A 38 26.65 13.65 11.01
CA ASP A 38 25.92 12.44 10.67
C ASP A 38 25.01 11.98 11.83
N GLN A 39 25.45 12.07 13.07
CA GLN A 39 24.60 11.84 14.25
C GLN A 39 23.42 12.83 14.29
N GLY A 40 23.63 14.09 13.89
CA GLY A 40 22.56 15.08 13.78
C GLY A 40 21.49 14.70 12.75
N LYS A 41 21.88 14.16 11.60
CA LYS A 41 20.94 13.66 10.57
C LYS A 41 20.15 12.46 11.07
N GLU A 42 20.80 11.51 11.73
CA GLU A 42 20.14 10.33 12.31
C GLU A 42 19.09 10.73 13.36
N LEU A 43 19.44 11.68 14.25
CA LEU A 43 18.52 12.19 15.25
C LEU A 43 17.31 12.90 14.62
N ALA A 44 17.52 13.65 13.54
CA ALA A 44 16.44 14.30 12.80
C ALA A 44 15.49 13.27 12.17
N THR A 45 16.02 12.18 11.61
CA THR A 45 15.23 11.09 11.06
C THR A 45 14.38 10.40 12.14
N MET A 46 15.00 10.04 13.28
CA MET A 46 14.27 9.44 14.40
C MET A 46 13.16 10.35 14.92
N LYS A 47 13.45 11.66 15.04
CA LYS A 47 12.44 12.64 15.44
C LYS A 47 11.28 12.70 14.44
N ALA A 48 11.56 12.71 13.14
CA ALA A 48 10.52 12.73 12.10
C ALA A 48 9.61 11.49 12.18
N LEU A 49 10.16 10.30 12.43
CA LEU A 49 9.38 9.07 12.62
C LEU A 49 8.49 9.15 13.86
N ILE A 50 9.01 9.63 14.98
CA ILE A 50 8.26 9.82 16.23
C ILE A 50 7.14 10.85 16.03
N ASP A 51 7.44 11.97 15.37
CA ASP A 51 6.47 13.02 15.09
C ASP A 51 5.33 12.50 14.20
N ALA A 52 5.65 11.67 13.19
CA ALA A 52 4.66 11.02 12.33
C ALA A 52 3.73 10.09 13.14
N ILE A 53 4.28 9.28 14.06
CA ILE A 53 3.48 8.42 14.95
C ILE A 53 2.56 9.26 15.84
N ASN A 54 3.09 10.29 16.50
CA ASN A 54 2.33 11.13 17.41
C ASN A 54 1.19 11.89 16.72
N LYS A 55 1.41 12.31 15.48
CA LYS A 55 0.42 13.00 14.64
C LYS A 55 -0.50 12.04 13.87
N LYS A 56 -0.32 10.72 14.02
CA LYS A 56 -1.06 9.68 13.28
C LYS A 56 -0.96 9.84 11.75
N ILE A 57 0.17 10.35 11.25
CA ILE A 57 0.45 10.46 9.83
C ILE A 57 0.80 9.06 9.31
N SER A 58 0.12 8.63 8.25
CA SER A 58 0.27 7.29 7.67
C SER A 58 1.35 7.27 6.59
N VAL A 59 1.99 6.11 6.38
CA VAL A 59 2.85 5.86 5.23
C VAL A 59 1.97 5.54 4.02
N VAL A 60 2.14 6.30 2.94
CA VAL A 60 1.47 6.06 1.64
C VAL A 60 2.25 5.06 0.81
N SER A 61 3.55 5.26 0.71
CA SER A 61 4.48 4.41 -0.05
C SER A 61 5.90 4.56 0.48
N TYR A 62 6.77 3.63 0.12
CA TYR A 62 8.20 3.76 0.33
C TYR A 62 8.97 3.18 -0.86
N THR A 63 10.09 3.78 -1.19
CA THR A 63 10.97 3.37 -2.29
C THR A 63 12.40 3.29 -1.81
N GLU A 64 13.15 2.29 -2.29
CA GLU A 64 14.57 2.21 -2.05
C GLU A 64 15.28 3.34 -2.80
N LEU A 65 16.27 3.97 -2.16
CA LEU A 65 17.07 5.02 -2.78
C LEU A 65 17.91 4.44 -3.95
N ALA A 66 18.16 5.25 -4.98
CA ALA A 66 18.91 4.82 -6.16
C ALA A 66 20.32 4.31 -5.85
N ASP A 67 20.94 4.79 -4.79
CA ASP A 67 22.25 4.36 -4.28
C ASP A 67 22.16 3.09 -3.39
N LYS A 68 20.97 2.53 -3.21
CA LYS A 68 20.66 1.39 -2.32
C LYS A 68 21.09 1.62 -0.86
N ASN A 69 21.27 2.87 -0.46
CA ASN A 69 21.73 3.24 0.88
C ASN A 69 20.59 3.67 1.81
N GLY A 70 19.38 3.16 1.59
CA GLY A 70 18.22 3.45 2.44
C GLY A 70 16.91 3.54 1.67
N TYR A 71 15.93 4.18 2.29
CA TYR A 71 14.56 4.32 1.77
C TYR A 71 14.05 5.75 1.90
N GLU A 72 13.19 6.17 0.98
CA GLU A 72 12.37 7.35 1.08
C GLU A 72 10.92 6.95 1.33
N LEU A 73 10.34 7.40 2.43
CA LEU A 73 8.93 7.24 2.77
C LEU A 73 8.16 8.45 2.26
N THR A 74 7.02 8.23 1.62
CA THR A 74 6.03 9.27 1.32
C THR A 74 4.90 9.17 2.33
N MET A 75 4.62 10.27 3.02
CA MET A 75 3.63 10.32 4.10
C MET A 75 2.29 10.87 3.60
N SER A 76 1.21 10.60 4.36
CA SER A 76 -0.16 11.01 3.99
C SER A 76 -0.42 12.51 4.02
N ASP A 77 0.46 13.30 4.63
CA ASP A 77 0.44 14.76 4.62
C ASP A 77 1.31 15.37 3.50
N GLY A 78 1.86 14.51 2.60
CA GLY A 78 2.74 14.90 1.51
C GLY A 78 4.20 15.07 1.93
N SER A 79 4.54 14.96 3.22
CA SER A 79 5.93 15.01 3.67
C SER A 79 6.71 13.76 3.26
N LYS A 80 8.03 13.88 3.21
CA LYS A 80 8.95 12.78 2.90
C LYS A 80 9.93 12.58 4.05
N ILE A 81 10.18 11.32 4.41
CA ILE A 81 11.18 10.94 5.41
C ILE A 81 12.20 10.03 4.74
N THR A 82 13.46 10.48 4.68
CA THR A 82 14.57 9.68 4.17
C THR A 82 15.25 8.96 5.34
N ILE A 83 15.36 7.64 5.25
CA ILE A 83 16.05 6.80 6.23
C ILE A 83 17.24 6.15 5.53
N LYS A 84 18.46 6.37 6.03
CA LYS A 84 19.67 5.79 5.44
C LYS A 84 20.21 4.66 6.30
N HIS A 85 20.81 3.66 5.65
CA HIS A 85 21.63 2.66 6.34
C HIS A 85 22.78 3.34 7.08
N GLY A 86 23.25 2.73 8.17
CA GLY A 86 24.47 3.17 8.85
C GLY A 86 25.68 3.10 7.90
N ALA A 87 26.64 4.02 8.08
CA ALA A 87 27.87 3.96 7.34
C ALA A 87 28.64 2.67 7.70
N LYS A 88 29.27 2.03 6.70
CA LYS A 88 30.16 0.89 6.92
C LYS A 88 31.29 1.31 7.88
N GLY A 89 31.54 0.54 8.92
CA GLY A 89 32.62 0.80 9.84
C GLY A 89 33.99 0.85 9.13
N GLU A 90 34.83 1.79 9.53
CA GLU A 90 36.19 1.87 9.00
C GLU A 90 36.99 0.60 9.36
N GLN A 91 37.84 0.16 8.44
CA GLN A 91 38.77 -0.95 8.71
C GLN A 91 39.69 -0.56 9.89
N GLY A 92 39.83 -1.43 10.87
CA GLY A 92 40.73 -1.22 12.02
C GLY A 92 42.14 -0.86 11.55
N GLN A 93 42.78 0.08 12.26
CA GLN A 93 44.15 0.48 11.96
C GLN A 93 45.07 -0.75 12.02
N LYS A 94 45.98 -0.83 11.03
CA LYS A 94 47.08 -1.81 11.05
C LYS A 94 47.86 -1.61 12.36
N GLY A 95 48.04 -2.64 13.16
CA GLY A 95 48.82 -2.60 14.38
C GLY A 95 50.22 -2.02 14.11
N GLU A 96 50.73 -1.20 15.05
CA GLU A 96 52.10 -0.65 14.97
C GLU A 96 53.10 -1.80 14.84
N GLN A 97 54.06 -1.64 13.93
CA GLN A 97 55.10 -2.60 13.70
C GLN A 97 56.03 -2.62 14.95
N GLY A 98 55.87 -3.68 15.73
CA GLY A 98 56.80 -3.90 16.87
C GLY A 98 58.24 -4.01 16.39
N VAL A 99 59.17 -3.57 17.20
CA VAL A 99 60.62 -3.65 16.95
C VAL A 99 60.96 -5.13 16.70
N GLN A 100 61.21 -5.50 15.43
CA GLN A 100 61.74 -6.75 14.90
C GLN A 100 61.12 -8.04 15.49
N GLY A 101 59.80 -8.12 15.53
CA GLY A 101 59.01 -9.34 15.77
C GLY A 101 58.29 -9.81 14.53
N PRO A 102 57.69 -11.03 14.47
CA PRO A 102 56.91 -11.49 13.34
C PRO A 102 55.79 -10.52 13.03
N LYS A 103 55.53 -10.32 11.69
CA LYS A 103 54.51 -9.43 11.15
C LYS A 103 53.20 -9.60 11.93
N GLY A 104 52.72 -8.54 12.58
CA GLY A 104 51.46 -8.55 13.33
C GLY A 104 50.29 -8.94 12.39
N ASP A 105 49.32 -9.67 12.94
CA ASP A 105 48.14 -10.09 12.22
C ASP A 105 47.36 -8.89 11.63
N GLN A 106 46.78 -9.11 10.47
CA GLN A 106 45.95 -8.12 9.83
C GLN A 106 44.76 -7.78 10.74
N GLY A 107 44.53 -6.52 11.06
CA GLY A 107 43.40 -6.09 11.87
C GLY A 107 42.10 -6.68 11.34
N THR A 108 41.23 -7.07 12.26
CA THR A 108 39.90 -7.61 11.90
C THR A 108 39.17 -6.63 11.00
N PRO A 109 38.46 -7.11 9.96
CA PRO A 109 37.61 -6.23 9.14
C PRO A 109 36.69 -5.43 10.05
N GLY A 110 36.50 -4.14 9.75
CA GLY A 110 35.50 -3.32 10.43
C GLY A 110 34.14 -4.04 10.37
N LYS A 111 33.36 -4.02 11.45
CA LYS A 111 31.99 -4.52 11.44
C LYS A 111 31.25 -3.79 10.30
N ASP A 112 30.51 -4.55 9.50
CA ASP A 112 29.60 -3.94 8.53
C ASP A 112 28.75 -2.91 9.27
N GLY A 113 28.61 -1.71 8.68
CA GLY A 113 27.76 -0.66 9.24
C GLY A 113 26.38 -1.25 9.51
N ASP A 114 25.76 -0.83 10.62
CA ASP A 114 24.51 -1.40 11.12
C ASP A 114 23.53 -1.70 10.00
N ALA A 115 23.46 -2.96 9.56
CA ALA A 115 22.49 -3.48 8.59
C ALA A 115 21.05 -3.51 9.18
N ASN A 116 20.78 -2.69 10.20
CA ASN A 116 19.57 -2.73 11.01
C ASN A 116 18.47 -1.80 10.53
N LEU A 117 18.49 -1.38 9.25
CA LEU A 117 17.33 -0.75 8.64
C LEU A 117 16.54 -1.81 7.89
N THR A 118 15.37 -2.16 8.41
CA THR A 118 14.39 -2.99 7.70
C THR A 118 13.06 -2.28 7.63
N ILE A 119 12.36 -2.43 6.50
CA ILE A 119 10.98 -2.00 6.34
C ILE A 119 10.16 -3.23 5.95
N THR A 120 9.13 -3.52 6.74
CA THR A 120 8.20 -4.63 6.51
C THR A 120 6.77 -4.14 6.68
N GLU A 121 5.82 -4.88 6.13
CA GLU A 121 4.40 -4.59 6.25
C GLU A 121 3.69 -5.71 7.02
N ALA A 122 2.83 -5.33 7.95
CA ALA A 122 1.96 -6.24 8.68
C ALA A 122 0.54 -5.64 8.77
N GLY A 123 -0.34 -6.08 7.86
CA GLY A 123 -1.69 -5.50 7.74
C GLY A 123 -1.64 -4.02 7.40
N ASP A 124 -2.20 -3.19 8.26
CA ASP A 124 -2.31 -1.73 8.13
C ASP A 124 -1.14 -0.97 8.78
N VAL A 125 -0.02 -1.67 9.04
CA VAL A 125 1.15 -1.08 9.68
C VAL A 125 2.38 -1.29 8.81
N VAL A 126 3.16 -0.22 8.62
CA VAL A 126 4.54 -0.28 8.14
C VAL A 126 5.45 -0.33 9.36
N ILE A 127 6.18 -1.42 9.48
CA ILE A 127 7.14 -1.64 10.57
C ILE A 127 8.52 -1.26 10.06
N ILE A 128 9.11 -0.27 10.70
CA ILE A 128 10.47 0.19 10.40
C ILE A 128 11.35 -0.15 11.59
N VAL A 129 12.38 -0.97 11.40
CA VAL A 129 13.44 -1.15 12.39
C VAL A 129 14.61 -0.29 11.96
N TYR A 130 14.96 0.69 12.78
CA TYR A 130 16.05 1.62 12.52
C TYR A 130 16.85 1.85 13.78
N LYS A 131 18.15 1.61 13.72
CA LYS A 131 19.07 1.73 14.87
C LYS A 131 18.61 0.93 16.12
N GLY A 132 18.06 -0.27 15.88
CA GLY A 132 17.54 -1.14 16.94
C GLY A 132 16.21 -0.71 17.56
N ILE A 133 15.60 0.38 17.09
CA ILE A 133 14.29 0.88 17.52
C ILE A 133 13.25 0.50 16.49
N THR A 134 12.13 -0.05 16.94
CA THR A 134 10.99 -0.38 16.08
C THR A 134 9.98 0.76 16.06
N TYR A 135 9.65 1.24 14.87
CA TYR A 135 8.63 2.26 14.62
C TYR A 135 7.47 1.60 13.88
N ASN A 136 6.28 1.65 14.47
CA ASN A 136 5.05 1.16 13.87
C ASN A 136 4.25 2.36 13.35
N LEU A 137 4.28 2.60 12.04
CA LEU A 137 3.53 3.67 11.41
C LEU A 137 2.27 3.10 10.74
N PRO A 138 1.11 3.76 10.89
CA PRO A 138 -0.07 3.35 10.15
C PRO A 138 0.20 3.43 8.64
N LYS A 139 -0.23 2.40 7.89
CA LYS A 139 -0.21 2.40 6.44
C LYS A 139 -1.49 3.05 5.93
N LYS A 140 -1.39 4.00 5.01
CA LYS A 140 -2.58 4.51 4.34
C LYS A 140 -3.11 3.42 3.40
N ILE A 141 -4.22 2.78 3.80
CA ILE A 141 -4.95 1.89 2.90
C ILE A 141 -5.63 2.78 1.86
N ILE A 142 -5.13 2.73 0.64
CA ILE A 142 -5.77 3.43 -0.47
C ILE A 142 -6.93 2.56 -0.94
N SER A 143 -8.16 3.03 -0.68
CA SER A 143 -9.35 2.38 -1.23
C SER A 143 -9.25 2.41 -2.75
N LYS A 144 -9.31 1.23 -3.39
CA LYS A 144 -9.27 1.12 -4.85
C LYS A 144 -10.00 -0.12 -5.33
N MET A 145 -10.42 -0.08 -6.59
CA MET A 145 -11.00 -1.20 -7.32
C MET A 145 -10.31 -1.31 -8.67
N ILE A 146 -10.00 -2.51 -9.12
CA ILE A 146 -9.27 -2.76 -10.38
C ILE A 146 -10.24 -3.45 -11.34
N LEU A 147 -10.35 -2.90 -12.55
CA LEU A 147 -11.21 -3.40 -13.62
C LEU A 147 -10.35 -3.69 -14.85
N THR A 148 -10.42 -4.92 -15.38
CA THR A 148 -9.80 -5.26 -16.68
C THR A 148 -10.89 -5.63 -17.67
N THR A 149 -10.84 -5.05 -18.86
CA THR A 149 -11.82 -5.25 -19.93
C THR A 149 -11.19 -5.85 -21.18
N ALA A 150 -12.01 -6.57 -21.96
CA ALA A 150 -11.64 -7.03 -23.30
C ALA A 150 -11.81 -5.95 -24.38
N LYS A 151 -12.37 -4.78 -24.06
CA LYS A 151 -12.45 -3.65 -25.00
C LYS A 151 -11.07 -3.15 -25.37
N ASN A 152 -10.92 -2.63 -26.58
CA ASN A 152 -9.65 -2.03 -27.04
C ASN A 152 -9.38 -0.69 -26.32
N VAL A 153 -8.10 -0.38 -26.16
CA VAL A 153 -7.63 0.95 -25.75
C VAL A 153 -8.20 2.01 -26.69
N GLY A 154 -8.56 3.17 -26.18
CA GLY A 154 -9.26 4.23 -26.93
C GLY A 154 -10.79 4.10 -26.96
N MET A 155 -11.36 2.95 -26.55
CA MET A 155 -12.79 2.78 -26.38
C MET A 155 -13.28 3.29 -25.01
N ALA A 156 -14.58 3.60 -24.93
CA ALA A 156 -15.17 4.01 -23.66
C ALA A 156 -15.54 2.83 -22.77
N ILE A 157 -15.23 2.95 -21.47
CA ILE A 157 -15.86 2.17 -20.40
C ILE A 157 -16.95 3.04 -19.75
N ASN A 158 -18.14 2.49 -19.56
CA ASN A 158 -19.27 3.21 -18.97
C ASN A 158 -19.39 2.84 -17.50
N LEU A 159 -19.22 3.79 -16.61
CA LEU A 159 -19.26 3.56 -15.17
C LEU A 159 -20.24 4.53 -14.51
N SER A 160 -21.00 4.03 -13.52
CA SER A 160 -21.66 4.88 -12.54
C SER A 160 -21.00 4.64 -11.18
N ILE A 161 -20.45 5.73 -10.64
CA ILE A 161 -19.71 5.72 -9.38
C ILE A 161 -20.41 6.69 -8.43
N ASP A 162 -20.63 6.25 -7.17
CA ASP A 162 -21.08 7.17 -6.13
C ASP A 162 -20.30 6.95 -4.83
N ALA A 163 -20.17 8.03 -4.06
CA ALA A 163 -19.42 8.08 -2.81
C ALA A 163 -20.09 9.04 -1.84
N ALA A 164 -19.79 8.93 -0.56
CA ALA A 164 -20.19 9.94 0.41
C ALA A 164 -19.63 11.31 -0.01
N GLU A 165 -20.39 12.38 0.19
CA GLU A 165 -20.01 13.73 -0.24
C GLU A 165 -18.61 14.14 0.24
N ALA A 166 -18.26 13.79 1.48
CA ALA A 166 -16.95 14.06 2.06
C ALA A 166 -15.79 13.27 1.39
N ASP A 167 -16.08 12.12 0.76
CA ASP A 167 -15.08 11.27 0.11
C ASP A 167 -14.95 11.57 -1.40
N ARG A 168 -15.90 12.28 -2.01
CA ARG A 168 -15.93 12.56 -3.46
C ARG A 168 -14.68 13.25 -4.00
N PRO A 169 -14.03 14.20 -3.30
CA PRO A 169 -12.81 14.84 -3.81
C PRO A 169 -11.63 13.87 -4.04
N ASP A 170 -11.62 12.74 -3.30
CA ASP A 170 -10.58 11.72 -3.39
C ASP A 170 -10.90 10.60 -4.40
N VAL A 171 -12.08 10.66 -5.07
CA VAL A 171 -12.47 9.66 -6.08
C VAL A 171 -12.01 10.07 -7.46
N TRP A 172 -11.26 9.19 -8.11
CA TRP A 172 -10.76 9.37 -9.46
C TRP A 172 -10.50 8.01 -10.15
N ILE A 173 -10.32 8.03 -11.46
CA ILE A 173 -10.13 6.82 -12.26
C ILE A 173 -8.81 6.92 -13.00
N ASP A 174 -7.86 6.05 -12.71
CA ASP A 174 -6.63 5.87 -13.45
C ASP A 174 -6.94 5.13 -14.76
N LEU A 175 -7.11 5.89 -15.82
CA LEU A 175 -7.56 5.40 -17.13
C LEU A 175 -6.41 4.82 -17.95
N ASN A 176 -5.17 5.18 -17.65
CA ASN A 176 -3.97 4.76 -18.37
C ASN A 176 -3.08 3.79 -17.56
N ASN A 177 -3.49 3.47 -16.33
CA ASN A 177 -2.83 2.55 -15.40
C ASN A 177 -1.38 2.97 -15.03
N ASN A 178 -1.15 4.27 -14.88
CA ASN A 178 0.14 4.83 -14.48
C ASN A 178 0.25 5.12 -12.96
N ALA A 179 -0.83 4.89 -12.21
CA ALA A 179 -0.99 5.14 -10.78
C ALA A 179 -0.84 6.63 -10.37
N LEU A 180 -0.99 7.56 -11.31
CA LEU A 180 -1.00 9.00 -11.10
C LEU A 180 -2.39 9.54 -11.47
N LYS A 181 -2.82 10.61 -10.80
CA LYS A 181 -4.07 11.29 -11.15
C LYS A 181 -3.78 12.33 -12.21
N ASP A 182 -4.11 12.00 -13.46
CA ASP A 182 -3.92 12.88 -14.62
C ASP A 182 -5.11 13.81 -14.85
N GLU A 183 -4.96 14.74 -15.78
CA GLU A 183 -6.06 15.61 -16.21
C GLU A 183 -7.18 14.77 -16.86
N GLY A 184 -8.43 15.02 -16.47
CA GLY A 184 -9.60 14.27 -16.97
C GLY A 184 -9.94 12.99 -16.20
N GLU A 185 -9.14 12.56 -15.23
CA GLU A 185 -9.37 11.35 -14.44
C GLU A 185 -10.21 11.57 -13.17
N ALA A 186 -10.50 12.81 -12.82
CA ALA A 186 -11.40 13.11 -11.71
C ALA A 186 -12.83 12.68 -12.05
N VAL A 187 -13.50 11.98 -11.10
CA VAL A 187 -14.94 11.74 -11.20
C VAL A 187 -15.68 13.04 -10.85
N THR A 188 -16.37 13.62 -11.83
CA THR A 188 -17.08 14.90 -11.67
C THR A 188 -18.59 14.73 -11.56
N LYS A 189 -19.13 13.59 -12.01
CA LYS A 189 -20.56 13.28 -11.96
C LYS A 189 -20.77 11.97 -11.19
N PHE A 190 -21.34 12.08 -10.03
CA PHE A 190 -21.63 10.96 -9.14
C PHE A 190 -23.07 10.46 -9.33
N GLY A 191 -23.26 9.14 -9.27
CA GLY A 191 -24.59 8.50 -9.37
C GLY A 191 -25.15 8.39 -10.79
N SER A 192 -24.46 8.92 -11.82
CA SER A 192 -24.84 8.81 -13.24
C SER A 192 -23.88 7.91 -14.01
N HIS A 193 -24.36 7.31 -15.10
CA HIS A 193 -23.51 6.57 -16.05
C HIS A 193 -22.77 7.54 -16.95
N GLU A 194 -21.44 7.51 -16.87
CA GLU A 194 -20.56 8.37 -17.67
C GLU A 194 -19.58 7.51 -18.48
N PRO A 195 -19.30 7.88 -19.74
CA PRO A 195 -18.27 7.24 -20.55
C PRO A 195 -16.89 7.80 -20.20
N TYR A 196 -15.92 6.92 -19.98
CA TYR A 196 -14.52 7.24 -19.76
C TYR A 196 -13.65 6.59 -20.83
N ILE A 197 -12.84 7.37 -21.54
CA ILE A 197 -11.96 6.86 -22.61
C ILE A 197 -10.73 6.21 -21.99
N MET A 198 -10.54 4.93 -22.26
CA MET A 198 -9.47 4.15 -21.66
C MET A 198 -8.12 4.35 -22.39
N GLY A 199 -7.07 4.64 -21.64
CA GLY A 199 -5.68 4.61 -22.08
C GLY A 199 -5.03 3.24 -21.88
N ALA A 200 -5.64 2.35 -21.11
CA ALA A 200 -5.22 0.98 -20.86
C ALA A 200 -6.43 0.05 -20.74
N GLN A 201 -6.24 -1.27 -20.96
CA GLN A 201 -7.31 -2.27 -20.75
C GLN A 201 -7.58 -2.53 -19.27
N THR A 202 -6.63 -2.25 -18.39
CA THR A 202 -6.79 -2.28 -16.95
C THR A 202 -6.83 -0.85 -16.45
N ILE A 203 -7.89 -0.54 -15.71
CA ILE A 203 -8.09 0.77 -15.06
C ILE A 203 -8.27 0.57 -13.57
N THR A 204 -7.99 1.61 -12.78
CA THR A 204 -8.17 1.57 -11.34
C THR A 204 -9.04 2.73 -10.87
N VAL A 205 -10.12 2.42 -10.15
CA VAL A 205 -10.95 3.42 -9.47
C VAL A 205 -10.41 3.60 -8.06
N TYR A 206 -9.93 4.79 -7.74
CA TYR A 206 -9.42 5.16 -6.43
C TYR A 206 -10.48 5.89 -5.60
N GLY A 207 -10.36 5.83 -4.29
CA GLY A 207 -11.22 6.50 -3.33
C GLY A 207 -12.24 5.56 -2.67
N LYS A 208 -12.92 6.04 -1.62
CA LYS A 208 -13.96 5.30 -0.90
C LYS A 208 -15.28 5.39 -1.67
N VAL A 209 -15.53 4.40 -2.52
CA VAL A 209 -16.73 4.30 -3.35
C VAL A 209 -17.79 3.47 -2.63
N LYS A 210 -19.01 3.97 -2.54
CA LYS A 210 -20.18 3.24 -2.00
C LYS A 210 -20.94 2.49 -3.07
N THR A 211 -21.02 3.03 -4.28
CA THR A 211 -21.73 2.45 -5.41
C THR A 211 -20.81 2.34 -6.60
N LEU A 212 -20.67 1.13 -7.14
CA LEU A 212 -20.06 0.89 -8.44
C LEU A 212 -21.06 0.15 -9.34
N ASN A 213 -21.40 0.78 -10.45
CA ASN A 213 -22.09 0.12 -11.55
C ASN A 213 -21.18 0.11 -12.77
N CYS A 214 -20.73 -1.07 -13.15
CA CYS A 214 -19.79 -1.32 -14.26
C CYS A 214 -20.33 -2.37 -15.24
N HIS A 215 -21.66 -2.49 -15.36
CA HIS A 215 -22.28 -3.48 -16.25
C HIS A 215 -21.96 -3.24 -17.73
N SER A 216 -22.05 -4.28 -18.54
CA SER A 216 -21.95 -4.21 -20.01
C SER A 216 -20.63 -3.59 -20.53
N ASN A 217 -19.53 -3.88 -19.84
CA ASN A 217 -18.20 -3.35 -20.18
C ASN A 217 -17.21 -4.41 -20.65
N GLN A 218 -17.68 -5.66 -20.94
CA GLN A 218 -16.81 -6.77 -21.33
C GLN A 218 -15.68 -7.04 -20.31
N LEU A 219 -15.96 -6.83 -19.00
CA LEU A 219 -14.96 -7.04 -17.96
C LEU A 219 -14.61 -8.52 -17.87
N THR A 220 -13.32 -8.79 -17.90
CA THR A 220 -12.73 -10.13 -17.69
C THR A 220 -12.21 -10.32 -16.27
N PHE A 221 -11.93 -9.21 -15.56
CA PHE A 221 -11.47 -9.20 -14.17
C PHE A 221 -12.05 -8.00 -13.42
N LEU A 222 -12.38 -8.23 -12.15
CA LEU A 222 -12.85 -7.20 -11.23
C LEU A 222 -12.36 -7.53 -9.81
N ASP A 223 -11.52 -6.65 -9.25
CA ASP A 223 -11.10 -6.71 -7.85
C ASP A 223 -11.64 -5.49 -7.09
N VAL A 224 -12.52 -5.74 -6.13
CA VAL A 224 -13.12 -4.74 -5.25
C VAL A 224 -12.62 -4.85 -3.81
N SER A 225 -11.66 -5.73 -3.53
CA SER A 225 -11.25 -6.14 -2.19
C SER A 225 -10.69 -5.01 -1.33
N ASN A 226 -10.11 -3.98 -1.94
CA ASN A 226 -9.55 -2.84 -1.23
C ASN A 226 -10.53 -1.67 -1.05
N ASN A 227 -11.82 -1.85 -1.42
CA ASN A 227 -12.86 -0.86 -1.18
C ASN A 227 -13.90 -1.38 -0.19
N THR A 228 -13.58 -1.34 1.09
CA THR A 228 -14.44 -1.84 2.17
C THR A 228 -15.73 -1.04 2.37
N ALA A 229 -15.81 0.16 1.77
CA ALA A 229 -16.99 1.05 1.84
C ALA A 229 -18.08 0.68 0.81
N LEU A 230 -17.84 -0.30 -0.07
CA LEU A 230 -18.76 -0.65 -1.14
C LEU A 230 -20.05 -1.25 -0.58
N GLU A 231 -21.17 -0.57 -0.82
CA GLU A 231 -22.53 -0.95 -0.41
C GLU A 231 -23.34 -1.57 -1.56
N PHE A 232 -23.09 -1.11 -2.79
CA PHE A 232 -23.80 -1.53 -4.00
C PHE A 232 -22.79 -1.86 -5.11
N LEU A 233 -22.90 -3.06 -5.68
CA LEU A 233 -22.12 -3.50 -6.84
C LEU A 233 -23.03 -4.07 -7.93
N ALA A 234 -23.02 -3.44 -9.11
CA ALA A 234 -23.63 -3.98 -10.32
C ALA A 234 -22.55 -4.23 -11.38
N CYS A 235 -22.23 -5.48 -11.62
CA CYS A 235 -21.23 -5.92 -12.60
C CYS A 235 -21.79 -6.97 -13.58
N HIS A 236 -23.11 -6.98 -13.77
CA HIS A 236 -23.78 -7.90 -14.70
C HIS A 236 -23.42 -7.65 -16.17
N SER A 237 -23.72 -8.58 -17.04
CA SER A 237 -23.46 -8.49 -18.49
C SER A 237 -21.99 -8.22 -18.80
N ASN A 238 -21.11 -9.02 -18.20
CA ASN A 238 -19.67 -8.99 -18.39
C ASN A 238 -19.13 -10.40 -18.70
N GLN A 239 -17.84 -10.63 -18.57
CA GLN A 239 -17.17 -11.90 -18.87
C GLN A 239 -16.43 -12.44 -17.65
N LEU A 240 -16.85 -12.07 -16.44
CA LEU A 240 -16.20 -12.48 -15.20
C LEU A 240 -16.35 -13.99 -14.98
N ILE A 241 -15.23 -14.65 -14.71
CA ILE A 241 -15.21 -16.08 -14.35
C ILE A 241 -15.19 -16.28 -12.83
N SER A 242 -14.82 -15.27 -12.08
CA SER A 242 -14.77 -15.26 -10.61
C SER A 242 -15.04 -13.86 -10.08
N LEU A 243 -15.49 -13.76 -8.84
CA LEU A 243 -15.66 -12.51 -8.09
C LEU A 243 -15.54 -12.83 -6.61
N ASN A 244 -14.79 -12.01 -5.87
CA ASN A 244 -14.66 -12.12 -4.42
C ASN A 244 -15.04 -10.77 -3.76
N VAL A 245 -16.01 -10.83 -2.85
CA VAL A 245 -16.53 -9.65 -2.15
C VAL A 245 -16.31 -9.73 -0.62
N GLY A 246 -15.46 -10.65 -0.16
CA GLY A 246 -15.30 -10.96 1.26
C GLY A 246 -14.78 -9.83 2.13
N LYS A 247 -14.12 -8.84 1.53
CA LYS A 247 -13.67 -7.63 2.25
C LYS A 247 -14.66 -6.46 2.18
N ASN A 248 -15.71 -6.57 1.35
CA ASN A 248 -16.73 -5.53 1.20
C ASN A 248 -17.84 -5.72 2.24
N ILE A 249 -17.50 -5.56 3.52
CA ILE A 249 -18.40 -5.88 4.64
C ILE A 249 -19.68 -5.05 4.68
N ALA A 250 -19.69 -3.88 4.03
CA ALA A 250 -20.85 -3.00 3.90
C ALA A 250 -21.79 -3.41 2.74
N LEU A 251 -21.38 -4.36 1.89
CA LEU A 251 -22.11 -4.72 0.69
C LEU A 251 -23.51 -5.27 1.04
N GLY A 252 -24.54 -4.65 0.47
CA GLY A 252 -25.94 -5.03 0.64
C GLY A 252 -26.66 -5.35 -0.66
N TYR A 253 -26.07 -5.00 -1.80
CA TYR A 253 -26.61 -5.29 -3.11
C TYR A 253 -25.50 -5.76 -4.05
N LEU A 254 -25.68 -6.96 -4.60
CA LEU A 254 -24.79 -7.54 -5.61
C LEU A 254 -25.62 -7.99 -6.82
N CYS A 255 -25.34 -7.42 -7.98
CA CYS A 255 -25.93 -7.79 -9.25
C CYS A 255 -24.82 -8.24 -10.21
N CYS A 256 -24.75 -9.55 -10.49
CA CYS A 256 -23.68 -10.15 -11.30
C CYS A 256 -24.16 -11.18 -12.33
N TYR A 257 -25.46 -11.22 -12.67
CA TYR A 257 -25.97 -12.10 -13.72
C TYR A 257 -25.29 -11.86 -15.07
N GLN A 258 -25.45 -12.77 -16.04
CA GLN A 258 -24.79 -12.71 -17.36
C GLN A 258 -23.27 -12.50 -17.24
N ASN A 259 -22.63 -13.38 -16.48
CA ASN A 259 -21.20 -13.57 -16.41
C ASN A 259 -20.88 -15.06 -16.66
N LYS A 260 -19.70 -15.53 -16.29
CA LYS A 260 -19.25 -16.92 -16.49
C LYS A 260 -18.88 -17.59 -15.16
N ILE A 261 -19.53 -17.19 -14.06
CA ILE A 261 -19.20 -17.66 -12.71
C ILE A 261 -19.94 -18.97 -12.45
N SER A 262 -19.21 -20.08 -12.30
CA SER A 262 -19.80 -21.40 -12.12
C SER A 262 -18.91 -22.31 -11.26
N GLY A 263 -19.40 -23.47 -10.86
CA GLY A 263 -18.64 -24.49 -10.15
C GLY A 263 -18.02 -23.99 -8.85
N SER A 264 -16.70 -24.19 -8.68
CA SER A 264 -15.93 -23.72 -7.52
C SER A 264 -15.92 -22.21 -7.39
N ASN A 265 -15.86 -21.46 -8.49
CA ASN A 265 -15.85 -20.00 -8.48
C ASN A 265 -17.18 -19.43 -7.94
N MET A 266 -18.32 -20.07 -8.25
CA MET A 266 -19.61 -19.70 -7.63
C MET A 266 -19.62 -20.06 -6.13
N THR A 267 -19.02 -21.18 -5.74
CA THR A 267 -18.88 -21.55 -4.32
C THR A 267 -18.03 -20.51 -3.57
N GLU A 268 -16.92 -20.07 -4.15
CA GLU A 268 -16.08 -19.01 -3.57
C GLU A 268 -16.83 -17.69 -3.48
N LEU A 269 -17.59 -17.29 -4.50
CA LEU A 269 -18.39 -16.08 -4.48
C LEU A 269 -19.42 -16.12 -3.33
N VAL A 270 -20.23 -17.17 -3.21
CA VAL A 270 -21.25 -17.24 -2.13
C VAL A 270 -20.61 -17.33 -0.74
N ASN A 271 -19.45 -17.99 -0.63
CA ASN A 271 -18.67 -18.02 0.61
C ASN A 271 -18.09 -16.65 0.97
N SER A 272 -17.77 -15.82 -0.02
CA SER A 272 -17.25 -14.46 0.17
C SER A 272 -18.33 -13.43 0.51
N LEU A 273 -19.62 -13.72 0.29
CA LEU A 273 -20.69 -12.80 0.67
C LEU A 273 -20.59 -12.44 2.16
N PRO A 274 -20.65 -11.14 2.53
CA PRO A 274 -20.62 -10.73 3.93
C PRO A 274 -21.83 -11.30 4.70
N ASP A 275 -21.63 -11.64 5.97
CA ASP A 275 -22.71 -12.06 6.85
C ASP A 275 -23.58 -10.86 7.23
N ARG A 276 -24.84 -10.92 6.88
CA ARG A 276 -25.83 -9.85 7.12
C ARG A 276 -26.87 -10.24 8.18
N LYS A 277 -26.60 -11.24 9.01
CA LYS A 277 -27.48 -11.59 10.13
C LYS A 277 -27.69 -10.41 11.04
N GLY A 278 -28.92 -10.12 11.39
CA GLY A 278 -29.29 -8.94 12.20
C GLY A 278 -29.36 -7.62 11.43
N LEU A 279 -29.08 -7.63 10.13
CA LEU A 279 -29.22 -6.48 9.22
C LEU A 279 -30.36 -6.72 8.23
N THR A 280 -30.73 -5.71 7.45
CA THR A 280 -31.60 -5.86 6.28
C THR A 280 -31.03 -6.93 5.35
N PRO A 281 -31.84 -7.89 4.86
CA PRO A 281 -31.38 -8.90 3.92
C PRO A 281 -30.70 -8.29 2.72
N GLY A 282 -29.57 -8.87 2.30
CA GLY A 282 -28.89 -8.47 1.06
C GLY A 282 -29.65 -8.93 -0.17
N VAL A 283 -29.47 -8.22 -1.27
CA VAL A 283 -30.00 -8.57 -2.60
C VAL A 283 -28.89 -9.17 -3.45
N PHE A 284 -29.07 -10.40 -3.90
CA PHE A 284 -28.12 -11.10 -4.76
C PHE A 284 -28.79 -11.50 -6.08
N MET A 285 -28.58 -10.70 -7.13
CA MET A 285 -29.08 -10.96 -8.48
C MET A 285 -27.99 -11.68 -9.28
N VAL A 286 -28.15 -13.00 -9.45
CA VAL A 286 -27.07 -13.87 -9.94
C VAL A 286 -27.37 -14.54 -11.28
N PHE A 287 -28.62 -14.59 -11.72
CA PHE A 287 -28.97 -15.21 -13.00
C PHE A 287 -29.97 -14.38 -13.82
N TYR A 288 -29.93 -14.56 -15.13
CA TYR A 288 -30.76 -13.88 -16.13
C TYR A 288 -31.81 -14.82 -16.70
N THR A 289 -33.03 -14.34 -16.96
CA THR A 289 -34.14 -15.13 -17.44
C THR A 289 -34.46 -14.92 -18.92
N GLY A 290 -33.82 -13.96 -19.56
CA GLY A 290 -34.20 -13.54 -20.93
C GLY A 290 -33.25 -13.95 -22.04
N GLY A 291 -32.31 -14.88 -21.82
CA GLY A 291 -31.34 -15.25 -22.84
C GLY A 291 -30.18 -16.11 -22.31
N GLU A 292 -29.02 -15.99 -22.93
CA GLU A 292 -27.83 -16.77 -22.53
C GLU A 292 -27.30 -16.32 -21.16
N GLU A 293 -27.47 -17.21 -20.17
CA GLU A 293 -26.85 -17.06 -18.84
C GLU A 293 -25.78 -18.15 -18.71
N GLN A 294 -24.58 -17.75 -18.26
CA GLN A 294 -23.44 -18.65 -18.03
C GLN A 294 -23.08 -18.78 -16.55
N ASN A 295 -23.67 -17.96 -15.68
CA ASN A 295 -23.59 -18.19 -14.25
C ASN A 295 -24.40 -19.42 -13.87
N ILE A 296 -23.85 -20.30 -13.07
CA ILE A 296 -24.53 -21.49 -12.57
C ILE A 296 -24.47 -21.49 -11.04
N ILE A 297 -25.63 -21.38 -10.40
CA ILE A 297 -25.81 -21.53 -8.96
C ILE A 297 -26.62 -22.75 -8.64
N ASN A 298 -26.16 -23.65 -7.77
CA ASN A 298 -26.87 -24.83 -7.32
C ASN A 298 -27.56 -24.59 -5.97
N ALA A 299 -28.39 -25.56 -5.55
CA ALA A 299 -29.18 -25.45 -4.31
C ALA A 299 -28.30 -25.28 -3.05
N ALA A 300 -27.14 -25.93 -2.97
CA ALA A 300 -26.24 -25.83 -1.83
C ALA A 300 -25.60 -24.43 -1.74
N GLN A 301 -25.18 -23.91 -2.89
CA GLN A 301 -24.64 -22.53 -2.98
C GLN A 301 -25.71 -21.48 -2.63
N ALA A 302 -26.94 -21.69 -3.12
CA ALA A 302 -28.06 -20.82 -2.76
C ALA A 302 -28.41 -20.90 -1.27
N ALA A 303 -28.35 -22.08 -0.65
CA ALA A 303 -28.54 -22.24 0.78
C ALA A 303 -27.43 -21.50 1.58
N THR A 304 -26.20 -21.56 1.11
CA THR A 304 -25.08 -20.81 1.72
C THR A 304 -25.34 -19.30 1.71
N ALA A 305 -25.74 -18.72 0.58
CA ALA A 305 -26.07 -17.30 0.50
C ALA A 305 -27.23 -16.92 1.45
N LYS A 306 -28.31 -17.73 1.45
CA LYS A 306 -29.46 -17.55 2.35
C LYS A 306 -29.06 -17.63 3.83
N SER A 307 -28.15 -18.52 4.21
CA SER A 307 -27.66 -18.65 5.59
C SER A 307 -26.94 -17.40 6.10
N LYS A 308 -26.43 -16.57 5.19
CA LYS A 308 -25.81 -15.26 5.47
C LYS A 308 -26.80 -14.08 5.32
N ASN A 309 -28.09 -14.35 5.26
CA ASN A 309 -29.16 -13.36 5.10
C ASN A 309 -29.13 -12.62 3.75
N TRP A 310 -28.88 -13.35 2.64
CA TRP A 310 -29.00 -12.84 1.28
C TRP A 310 -30.21 -13.46 0.57
N ASN A 311 -31.07 -12.60 0.01
CA ASN A 311 -32.16 -13.01 -0.88
C ASN A 311 -31.63 -13.10 -2.31
N ILE A 312 -31.87 -14.22 -2.97
CA ILE A 312 -31.40 -14.49 -4.32
C ILE A 312 -32.53 -14.22 -5.31
N TYR A 313 -32.20 -13.45 -6.35
CA TYR A 313 -33.16 -13.05 -7.38
C TYR A 313 -32.59 -13.29 -8.79
N ASN A 314 -33.49 -13.40 -9.77
CA ASN A 314 -33.14 -13.26 -11.17
C ASN A 314 -33.08 -11.77 -11.59
N SER A 315 -32.74 -11.52 -12.85
CA SER A 315 -32.69 -10.19 -13.44
C SER A 315 -34.01 -9.39 -13.41
N SER A 316 -35.15 -10.10 -13.29
CA SER A 316 -36.49 -9.48 -13.18
C SER A 316 -36.93 -9.25 -11.73
N GLY A 317 -36.07 -9.52 -10.75
CA GLY A 317 -36.41 -9.41 -9.32
C GLY A 317 -37.30 -10.53 -8.79
N ILE A 318 -37.43 -11.63 -9.51
CA ILE A 318 -38.19 -12.82 -9.06
C ILE A 318 -37.27 -13.67 -8.18
N PRO A 319 -37.75 -14.12 -6.98
CA PRO A 319 -36.94 -14.95 -6.10
C PRO A 319 -36.51 -16.25 -6.76
N TYR A 320 -35.27 -16.66 -6.51
CA TYR A 320 -34.74 -17.95 -6.97
C TYR A 320 -35.39 -19.10 -6.24
N THR A 321 -35.92 -20.05 -7.01
CA THR A 321 -36.39 -21.36 -6.53
C THR A 321 -35.46 -22.44 -7.07
N PRO A 322 -34.88 -23.31 -6.20
CA PRO A 322 -34.03 -24.41 -6.66
C PRO A 322 -34.81 -25.34 -7.61
N GLY A 323 -34.32 -25.57 -8.84
CA GLY A 323 -34.91 -26.46 -9.82
C GLY A 323 -35.92 -25.81 -10.78
N SER A 324 -36.06 -24.48 -10.78
CA SER A 324 -36.85 -23.76 -11.81
C SER A 324 -35.97 -23.36 -12.99
#